data_0480c9a8f042b9c49d660468119d9275
#
_entry.id   0480c9a8f042b9c49d660468119d9275
#
_cell.length_a   1.000
_cell.length_b   1.000
_cell.length_c   1.000
_cell.angle_alpha   90.00
_cell.angle_beta   90.00
_cell.angle_gamma   90.00
#
_symmetry.space_group_name_H-M   'P 1'
#
loop_
_entity.id
_entity.type
_entity.pdbx_description
1 polymer ?
#
loop_
_entity_poly.entity_id
_entity_poly.type
_entity_poly.pdbx_seq_one_letter_code
_entity_poly.pdbx_strand_id
1 'polypeptide(L)'
;MLETHKEVWLINVRGNHDPDASLWLNEMMRLYFHNEPRVKVFDNFSKWIHFEWGQTFVVLHHGDRVKTQALYEAVTRDYAEEWGRSKYRYLYHGHIHHRTVTELGGLHLESFGVLCPPDSFHSASGYGSARSMSCVILDKNYGEHSRFKVGIDEVNA
;
A
#
# COMPACT_ATOMS: atom_id res chain seq x y z
N MET A 1 -10.33 -4.67 13.83
CA MET A 1 -9.05 -3.97 14.04
C MET A 1 -9.02 -3.18 15.36
N LEU A 2 -9.98 -2.34 15.66
CA LEU A 2 -9.98 -1.54 16.91
C LEU A 2 -10.09 -2.35 18.20
N GLU A 3 -10.58 -3.57 18.14
CA GLU A 3 -10.63 -4.49 19.31
C GLU A 3 -9.24 -5.01 19.71
N THR A 4 -8.32 -5.08 18.77
CA THR A 4 -7.02 -5.73 18.95
C THR A 4 -5.82 -4.81 18.82
N HIS A 5 -5.99 -3.62 18.18
CA HIS A 5 -4.90 -2.69 17.91
C HIS A 5 -5.03 -1.41 18.75
N LYS A 6 -3.90 -0.92 19.23
CA LYS A 6 -3.83 0.34 19.99
C LYS A 6 -4.05 1.56 19.12
N GLU A 7 -3.61 1.51 17.88
CA GLU A 7 -3.71 2.57 16.89
C GLU A 7 -3.96 1.95 15.51
N VAL A 8 -4.75 2.62 14.69
CA VAL A 8 -5.06 2.23 13.31
C VAL A 8 -4.84 3.42 12.39
N TRP A 9 -4.01 3.24 11.39
CA TRP A 9 -3.76 4.23 10.35
C TRP A 9 -4.52 3.83 9.08
N LEU A 10 -5.38 4.72 8.61
CA LEU A 10 -6.09 4.58 7.35
C LEU A 10 -5.36 5.40 6.30
N ILE A 11 -4.76 4.71 5.34
CA ILE A 11 -3.97 5.30 4.27
C ILE A 11 -4.61 4.93 2.94
N ASN A 12 -5.21 5.91 2.27
CA ASN A 12 -5.84 5.74 0.98
C ASN A 12 -4.93 6.28 -0.12
N VAL A 13 -4.31 5.41 -0.89
CA VAL A 13 -3.42 5.78 -1.99
C VAL A 13 -4.23 6.11 -3.24
N ARG A 14 -4.10 7.33 -3.77
CA ARG A 14 -4.84 7.77 -4.95
C ARG A 14 -4.45 7.01 -6.21
N GLY A 15 -5.44 6.43 -6.87
CA GLY A 15 -5.29 5.80 -8.17
C GLY A 15 -5.53 6.76 -9.35
N ASN A 16 -5.26 6.27 -10.55
CA ASN A 16 -5.51 7.02 -11.77
C ASN A 16 -6.97 6.94 -12.25
N HIS A 17 -7.74 5.97 -11.74
CA HIS A 17 -9.16 5.79 -12.05
C HIS A 17 -10.11 6.38 -11.01
N ASP A 18 -9.60 6.74 -9.82
CA ASP A 18 -10.40 7.24 -8.70
C ASP A 18 -9.80 8.51 -8.03
N PRO A 19 -9.24 9.46 -8.78
CA PRO A 19 -8.50 10.58 -8.20
C PRO A 19 -9.35 11.43 -7.26
N ASP A 20 -10.62 11.65 -7.60
CA ASP A 20 -11.53 12.45 -6.79
C ASP A 20 -12.26 11.60 -5.74
N ALA A 21 -12.66 10.37 -6.09
CA ALA A 21 -13.31 9.45 -5.16
C ALA A 21 -12.42 9.11 -3.96
N SER A 22 -11.10 8.99 -4.18
CA SER A 22 -10.12 8.80 -3.11
C SER A 22 -10.08 9.93 -2.10
N LEU A 23 -10.24 11.19 -2.56
CA LEU A 23 -10.29 12.37 -1.68
C LEU A 23 -11.58 12.38 -0.86
N TRP A 24 -12.73 12.13 -1.50
CA TRP A 24 -14.01 12.03 -0.79
C TRP A 24 -14.02 10.89 0.22
N LEU A 25 -13.41 9.74 -0.11
CA LEU A 25 -13.27 8.62 0.81
C LEU A 25 -12.46 9.01 2.05
N ASN A 26 -11.36 9.76 1.89
CA ASN A 26 -10.58 10.25 3.02
C ASN A 26 -11.39 11.16 3.93
N GLU A 27 -12.12 12.13 3.38
CA GLU A 27 -12.97 13.02 4.17
C GLU A 27 -14.10 12.26 4.88
N MET A 28 -14.72 11.31 4.20
CA MET A 28 -15.76 10.46 4.80
C MET A 28 -15.20 9.63 5.97
N MET A 29 -14.02 9.03 5.82
CA MET A 29 -13.37 8.27 6.89
C MET A 29 -12.98 9.17 8.05
N ARG A 30 -12.50 10.38 7.80
CA ARG A 30 -12.17 11.36 8.85
C ARG A 30 -13.42 11.76 9.64
N LEU A 31 -14.53 12.06 8.96
CA LEU A 31 -15.80 12.37 9.60
C LEU A 31 -16.36 11.19 10.37
N TYR A 32 -16.27 9.98 9.82
CA TYR A 32 -16.77 8.77 10.47
C TYR A 32 -16.01 8.46 11.76
N PHE A 33 -14.68 8.61 11.76
CA PHE A 33 -13.82 8.30 12.91
C PHE A 33 -13.46 9.53 13.75
N HIS A 34 -14.13 10.68 13.60
CA HIS A 34 -13.78 11.93 14.30
C HIS A 34 -13.75 11.81 15.84
N ASN A 35 -14.55 10.90 16.42
CA ASN A 35 -14.61 10.63 17.86
C ASN A 35 -13.74 9.42 18.30
N GLU A 36 -12.99 8.78 17.40
CA GLU A 36 -12.12 7.65 17.75
C GLU A 36 -10.63 8.05 17.66
N PRO A 37 -10.01 8.45 18.78
CA PRO A 37 -8.65 9.01 18.79
C PRO A 37 -7.57 8.00 18.37
N ARG A 38 -7.89 6.71 18.37
CA ARG A 38 -6.97 5.64 17.93
C ARG A 38 -6.92 5.48 16.41
N VAL A 39 -7.84 6.10 15.67
CA VAL A 39 -7.84 6.07 14.22
C VAL A 39 -7.25 7.35 13.67
N LYS A 40 -6.22 7.22 12.85
CA LYS A 40 -5.60 8.31 12.10
C LYS A 40 -5.87 8.12 10.63
N VAL A 41 -6.55 9.07 10.01
CA VAL A 41 -6.73 9.12 8.56
C VAL A 41 -5.67 10.03 7.99
N PHE A 42 -4.82 9.49 7.13
CA PHE A 42 -3.74 10.27 6.51
C PHE A 42 -4.30 11.24 5.49
N ASP A 43 -3.92 12.52 5.63
CA ASP A 43 -4.10 13.52 4.59
C ASP A 43 -3.13 13.25 3.48
N ASN A 44 -3.66 12.92 2.31
CA ASN A 44 -2.81 12.59 1.21
C ASN A 44 -3.28 13.23 -0.09
N PHE A 45 -2.75 14.39 -0.40
CA PHE A 45 -2.86 15.01 -1.71
C PHE A 45 -1.76 14.54 -2.67
N SER A 46 -0.68 13.94 -2.14
CA SER A 46 0.40 13.35 -2.92
C SER A 46 0.06 11.93 -3.36
N LYS A 47 0.61 11.49 -4.49
CA LYS A 47 0.60 10.09 -4.91
C LYS A 47 1.60 9.24 -4.12
N TRP A 48 2.52 9.87 -3.43
CA TRP A 48 3.56 9.25 -2.62
C TRP A 48 3.25 9.42 -1.15
N ILE A 49 3.14 8.32 -0.44
CA ILE A 49 2.98 8.30 1.02
C ILE A 49 4.12 7.50 1.59
N HIS A 50 4.66 7.93 2.70
CA HIS A 50 5.68 7.17 3.40
C HIS A 50 5.48 7.23 4.90
N PHE A 51 6.03 6.26 5.58
CA PHE A 51 6.15 6.24 7.03
C PHE A 51 7.35 5.39 7.47
N GLU A 52 7.77 5.62 8.70
CA GLU A 52 8.84 4.86 9.32
C GLU A 52 8.33 4.11 10.55
N TRP A 53 8.82 2.90 10.72
CA TRP A 53 8.57 2.07 11.90
C TRP A 53 9.89 1.47 12.39
N GLY A 54 10.53 2.14 13.36
CA GLY A 54 11.86 1.76 13.84
C GLY A 54 12.91 1.82 12.73
N GLN A 55 13.48 0.68 12.36
CA GLN A 55 14.46 0.56 11.28
C GLN A 55 13.83 0.29 9.91
N THR A 56 12.50 0.30 9.85
CA THR A 56 11.76 0.01 8.63
C THR A 56 11.20 1.29 8.02
N PHE A 57 11.45 1.49 6.75
CA PHE A 57 10.93 2.57 5.92
C PHE A 57 9.98 1.99 4.87
N VAL A 58 8.77 2.50 4.81
CA VAL A 58 7.72 2.05 3.88
C VAL A 58 7.26 3.21 3.03
N VAL A 59 7.24 2.99 1.74
CA VAL A 59 6.69 3.91 0.75
C VAL A 59 5.50 3.26 0.07
N LEU A 60 4.44 4.01 -0.12
CA LEU A 60 3.21 3.60 -0.79
C LEU A 60 3.01 4.47 -2.02
N HIS A 61 2.71 3.84 -3.15
CA HIS A 61 2.40 4.51 -4.41
C HIS A 61 1.37 3.69 -5.20
N HIS A 62 0.53 4.32 -6.01
CA HIS A 62 -0.44 3.56 -6.82
C HIS A 62 0.24 2.67 -7.87
N GLY A 63 1.31 3.14 -8.50
CA GLY A 63 2.05 2.40 -9.53
C GLY A 63 1.72 2.80 -10.96
N ASP A 64 0.78 3.73 -11.18
CA ASP A 64 0.43 4.20 -12.51
C ASP A 64 1.56 5.04 -13.13
N ARG A 65 1.78 4.85 -14.45
CA ARG A 65 2.70 5.66 -15.27
C ARG A 65 4.17 5.64 -14.87
N VAL A 66 4.56 4.80 -13.91
CA VAL A 66 5.94 4.74 -13.41
C VAL A 66 6.48 3.32 -13.49
N LYS A 67 7.60 3.15 -14.18
CA LYS A 67 8.29 1.85 -14.24
C LYS A 67 9.03 1.56 -12.94
N THR A 68 9.25 0.29 -12.64
CA THR A 68 9.94 -0.20 -11.43
C THR A 68 11.25 0.53 -11.16
N GLN A 69 12.09 0.71 -12.16
CA GLN A 69 13.36 1.43 -12.01
C GLN A 69 13.16 2.90 -11.60
N ALA A 70 12.19 3.58 -12.20
CA ALA A 70 11.90 4.98 -11.86
C ALA A 70 11.24 5.14 -10.48
N LEU A 71 10.50 4.13 -10.00
CA LEU A 71 10.03 4.10 -8.60
C LEU A 71 11.22 4.04 -7.64
N TYR A 72 12.19 3.17 -7.89
CA TYR A 72 13.41 3.08 -7.08
C TYR A 72 14.20 4.40 -7.06
N GLU A 73 14.42 4.99 -8.24
CA GLU A 73 15.15 6.27 -8.38
C GLU A 73 14.45 7.43 -7.65
N ALA A 74 13.13 7.49 -7.74
CA ALA A 74 12.34 8.49 -7.01
C ALA A 74 12.49 8.33 -5.49
N VAL A 75 12.38 7.10 -4.98
CA VAL A 75 12.52 6.85 -3.53
C VAL A 75 13.91 7.22 -3.03
N THR A 76 14.95 6.81 -3.73
CA THR A 76 16.34 7.09 -3.30
C THR A 76 16.72 8.56 -3.40
N ARG A 77 16.13 9.30 -4.34
CA ARG A 77 16.34 10.74 -4.51
C ARG A 77 15.55 11.59 -3.53
N ASP A 78 14.24 11.33 -3.46
CA ASP A 78 13.30 12.23 -2.77
C ASP A 78 13.19 11.94 -1.27
N TYR A 79 13.59 10.73 -0.84
CA TYR A 79 13.59 10.27 0.56
C TYR A 79 14.98 9.82 1.03
N ALA A 80 16.02 10.54 0.62
CA ALA A 80 17.41 10.17 0.90
C ALA A 80 17.72 10.09 2.41
N GLU A 81 17.09 10.92 3.22
CA GLU A 81 17.27 10.93 4.69
C GLU A 81 16.64 9.68 5.32
N GLU A 82 15.37 9.37 4.99
CA GLU A 82 14.65 8.17 5.45
C GLU A 82 15.39 6.91 4.97
N TRP A 83 15.84 6.93 3.73
CA TRP A 83 16.65 5.87 3.16
C TRP A 83 17.93 5.62 3.96
N GLY A 84 18.66 6.69 4.29
CA GLY A 84 19.96 6.62 4.98
C GLY A 84 19.85 6.09 6.41
N ARG A 85 18.77 6.44 7.14
CA ARG A 85 18.58 6.01 8.53
C ARG A 85 17.82 4.69 8.70
N SER A 86 17.23 4.16 7.62
CA SER A 86 16.52 2.88 7.64
C SER A 86 17.41 1.73 7.21
N LYS A 87 17.11 0.54 7.73
CA LYS A 87 17.78 -0.71 7.34
C LYS A 87 16.93 -1.55 6.39
N TYR A 88 15.61 -1.57 6.61
CA TYR A 88 14.63 -2.34 5.83
C TYR A 88 13.74 -1.38 5.07
N ARG A 89 13.68 -1.53 3.74
CA ARG A 89 13.02 -0.56 2.85
C ARG A 89 12.05 -1.27 1.96
N TYR A 90 10.80 -0.81 1.97
CA TYR A 90 9.71 -1.40 1.21
C TYR A 90 9.02 -0.32 0.38
N LEU A 91 8.75 -0.62 -0.88
CA LEU A 91 7.81 0.13 -1.69
C LEU A 91 6.67 -0.80 -2.09
N TYR A 92 5.47 -0.47 -1.63
CA TYR A 92 4.26 -1.20 -1.94
C TYR A 92 3.41 -0.42 -2.94
N HIS A 93 2.93 -1.10 -3.98
CA HIS A 93 2.09 -0.47 -4.99
C HIS A 93 0.99 -1.39 -5.50
N GLY A 94 0.05 -0.84 -6.26
CA GLY A 94 -1.04 -1.55 -6.93
C GLY A 94 -0.95 -1.44 -8.43
N HIS A 95 -2.03 -0.99 -9.06
CA HIS A 95 -2.24 -0.68 -10.47
C HIS A 95 -2.22 -1.88 -11.43
N ILE A 96 -1.23 -2.75 -11.36
CA ILE A 96 -1.07 -3.88 -12.30
C ILE A 96 -1.93 -5.10 -11.95
N HIS A 97 -2.66 -5.04 -10.85
CA HIS A 97 -3.67 -6.02 -10.38
C HIS A 97 -3.14 -7.45 -10.14
N HIS A 98 -1.84 -7.65 -10.12
CA HIS A 98 -1.21 -8.92 -9.79
C HIS A 98 0.03 -8.71 -8.93
N ARG A 99 0.47 -9.77 -8.27
CA ARG A 99 1.63 -9.70 -7.40
C ARG A 99 2.92 -9.81 -8.20
N THR A 100 3.79 -8.83 -8.04
CA THR A 100 5.20 -8.90 -8.44
C THR A 100 6.09 -8.53 -7.27
N VAL A 101 7.28 -9.09 -7.19
CA VAL A 101 8.30 -8.75 -6.19
C VAL A 101 9.62 -8.54 -6.92
N THR A 102 10.26 -7.43 -6.62
CA THR A 102 11.57 -7.07 -7.18
C THR A 102 12.42 -6.45 -6.08
N GLU A 103 13.68 -6.85 -5.98
CA GLU A 103 14.65 -6.24 -5.10
C GLU A 103 15.64 -5.40 -5.92
N LEU A 104 15.76 -4.13 -5.58
CA LEU A 104 16.66 -3.17 -6.24
C LEU A 104 17.42 -2.37 -5.20
N GLY A 105 18.77 -2.50 -5.18
CA GLY A 105 19.63 -1.68 -4.34
C GLY A 105 19.28 -1.64 -2.86
N GLY A 106 18.66 -2.72 -2.33
CA GLY A 106 18.19 -2.78 -0.95
C GLY A 106 16.77 -2.23 -0.71
N LEU A 107 16.01 -1.95 -1.77
CA LEU A 107 14.57 -1.72 -1.74
C LEU A 107 13.82 -2.98 -2.14
N HIS A 108 12.92 -3.44 -1.28
CA HIS A 108 11.93 -4.46 -1.61
C HIS A 108 10.71 -3.78 -2.24
N LEU A 109 10.51 -3.96 -3.53
CA LEU A 109 9.43 -3.37 -4.30
C LEU A 109 8.40 -4.44 -4.63
N GLU A 110 7.15 -4.23 -4.21
CA GLU A 110 6.09 -5.21 -4.38
C GLU A 110 4.79 -4.58 -4.84
N SER A 111 4.16 -5.21 -5.85
CA SER A 111 2.78 -4.93 -6.21
C SER A 111 1.84 -5.94 -5.56
N PHE A 112 0.66 -5.46 -5.17
CA PHE A 112 -0.39 -6.31 -4.62
C PHE A 112 -1.48 -6.61 -5.65
N GLY A 113 -2.14 -7.75 -5.46
CA GLY A 113 -3.38 -8.07 -6.14
C GLY A 113 -4.54 -7.17 -5.71
N VAL A 114 -5.72 -7.40 -6.25
CA VAL A 114 -6.94 -6.62 -5.98
C VAL A 114 -8.02 -7.48 -5.33
N LEU A 115 -8.93 -6.83 -4.59
CA LEU A 115 -10.14 -7.45 -4.05
C LEU A 115 -11.35 -7.25 -4.98
N CYS A 116 -11.40 -6.14 -5.71
CA CYS A 116 -12.53 -5.84 -6.60
C CYS A 116 -12.65 -6.88 -7.73
N PRO A 117 -13.86 -7.19 -8.17
CA PRO A 117 -14.05 -8.00 -9.37
C PRO A 117 -13.48 -7.28 -10.59
N PRO A 118 -13.08 -8.03 -11.64
CA PRO A 118 -12.65 -7.41 -12.88
C PRO A 118 -13.82 -6.61 -13.48
N ASP A 119 -13.52 -5.41 -13.92
CA ASP A 119 -14.46 -4.62 -14.72
C ASP A 119 -14.51 -5.11 -16.17
N SER A 120 -15.33 -4.47 -17.01
CA SER A 120 -15.47 -4.84 -18.41
C SER A 120 -14.17 -4.74 -19.20
N PHE A 121 -13.30 -3.77 -18.87
CA PHE A 121 -12.00 -3.60 -19.53
C PHE A 121 -11.03 -4.73 -19.15
N HIS A 122 -10.95 -5.06 -17.87
CA HIS A 122 -10.08 -6.14 -17.39
C HIS A 122 -10.53 -7.52 -17.90
N SER A 123 -11.84 -7.76 -17.96
CA SER A 123 -12.41 -9.00 -18.50
C SER A 123 -12.10 -9.16 -19.99
N ALA A 124 -12.20 -8.08 -20.76
CA ALA A 124 -11.89 -8.09 -22.20
C ALA A 124 -10.39 -8.24 -22.51
N SER A 125 -9.52 -7.79 -21.57
CA SER A 125 -8.07 -7.83 -21.71
C SER A 125 -7.42 -9.13 -21.20
N GLY A 126 -8.22 -10.10 -20.73
CA GLY A 126 -7.71 -11.40 -20.27
C GLY A 126 -6.98 -11.36 -18.91
N TYR A 127 -7.17 -10.32 -18.12
CA TYR A 127 -6.61 -10.25 -16.75
C TYR A 127 -7.38 -11.19 -15.82
N GLY A 128 -6.74 -12.30 -15.42
CA GLY A 128 -7.32 -13.36 -14.59
C GLY A 128 -6.65 -13.55 -13.24
N SER A 129 -6.15 -12.48 -12.60
CA SER A 129 -5.50 -12.60 -11.30
C SER A 129 -6.47 -13.00 -10.19
N ALA A 130 -6.04 -13.93 -9.33
CA ALA A 130 -6.81 -14.32 -8.15
C ALA A 130 -7.01 -13.11 -7.22
N ARG A 131 -8.25 -12.87 -6.82
CA ARG A 131 -8.63 -11.79 -5.90
C ARG A 131 -8.20 -12.13 -4.48
N SER A 132 -7.44 -11.24 -3.86
CA SER A 132 -6.94 -11.49 -2.51
C SER A 132 -6.55 -10.22 -1.79
N MET A 133 -6.53 -10.32 -0.47
CA MET A 133 -5.97 -9.32 0.44
C MET A 133 -4.71 -9.88 1.09
N SER A 134 -3.71 -9.04 1.29
CA SER A 134 -2.47 -9.39 1.97
C SER A 134 -2.33 -8.60 3.27
N CYS A 135 -1.82 -9.28 4.31
CA CYS A 135 -1.39 -8.67 5.55
C CYS A 135 0.12 -8.90 5.69
N VAL A 136 0.87 -7.84 5.88
CA VAL A 136 2.32 -7.88 6.12
C VAL A 136 2.56 -7.43 7.55
N ILE A 137 3.22 -8.26 8.34
CA ILE A 137 3.62 -7.92 9.72
C ILE A 137 5.07 -7.46 9.68
N LEU A 138 5.26 -6.20 10.05
CA LEU A 138 6.57 -5.56 10.14
C LEU A 138 7.04 -5.52 11.59
N ASP A 139 8.25 -6.02 11.84
CA ASP A 139 8.93 -5.83 13.10
C ASP A 139 9.73 -4.52 13.10
N LYS A 140 9.76 -3.85 14.24
CA LYS A 140 10.44 -2.57 14.41
C LYS A 140 11.95 -2.63 14.13
N ASN A 141 12.59 -3.77 14.41
CA ASN A 141 14.04 -3.94 14.34
C ASN A 141 14.48 -4.85 13.19
N TYR A 142 13.58 -5.70 12.65
CA TYR A 142 13.93 -6.78 11.74
C TYR A 142 13.18 -6.74 10.39
N GLY A 143 12.37 -5.70 10.13
CA GLY A 143 11.64 -5.57 8.88
C GLY A 143 10.44 -6.53 8.79
N GLU A 144 10.21 -7.14 7.64
CA GLU A 144 9.11 -8.09 7.47
C GLU A 144 9.33 -9.35 8.31
N HIS A 145 8.41 -9.61 9.22
CA HIS A 145 8.44 -10.77 10.12
C HIS A 145 7.58 -11.92 9.58
N SER A 146 6.39 -11.62 9.11
CA SER A 146 5.48 -12.61 8.58
C SER A 146 4.45 -11.99 7.64
N ARG A 147 3.77 -12.86 6.89
CA ARG A 147 2.81 -12.46 5.88
C ARG A 147 1.65 -13.44 5.84
N PHE A 148 0.45 -12.91 5.68
CA PHE A 148 -0.76 -13.67 5.45
C PHE A 148 -1.43 -13.19 4.17
N LYS A 149 -2.08 -14.12 3.48
CA LYS A 149 -2.87 -13.82 2.29
C LYS A 149 -4.22 -14.54 2.44
N VAL A 150 -5.29 -13.81 2.18
CA VAL A 150 -6.65 -14.36 2.18
C VAL A 150 -7.22 -14.17 0.79
N GLY A 151 -7.65 -15.25 0.15
CA GLY A 151 -8.39 -15.25 -1.11
C GLY A 151 -9.85 -14.89 -0.89
N ILE A 152 -10.50 -14.31 -1.89
CA ILE A 152 -11.93 -13.97 -1.79
C ILE A 152 -12.81 -15.19 -1.60
N ASP A 153 -12.41 -16.34 -2.14
CA ASP A 153 -13.15 -17.58 -2.05
C ASP A 153 -13.12 -18.16 -0.62
N GLU A 154 -12.06 -17.90 0.14
CA GLU A 154 -11.95 -18.27 1.56
C GLU A 154 -12.90 -17.46 2.46
N VAL A 155 -13.21 -16.22 2.07
CA VAL A 155 -14.11 -15.34 2.83
C VAL A 155 -15.58 -15.77 2.64
N ASN A 156 -15.88 -16.42 1.52
CA ASN A 156 -17.24 -16.83 1.15
C ASN A 156 -17.51 -18.32 1.50
N ALA A 157 -16.55 -19.03 2.06
CA ALA A 157 -16.68 -20.41 2.49
C ALA A 157 -17.16 -20.53 3.95
#